data_ae4bfad42a2ff76e9a8173436f5ed30f
#
_entry.id   ae4bfad42a2ff76e9a8173436f5ed30f
#
_cell.length_a   1.000
_cell.length_b   1.000
_cell.length_c   1.000
_cell.angle_alpha   90.00
_cell.angle_beta   90.00
_cell.angle_gamma   90.00
#
_symmetry.space_group_name_H-M   'P 1'
#
loop_
_entity.id
_entity.type
_entity.pdbx_description
1 polymer ?
#
loop_
_entity_poly.entity_id
_entity_poly.type
_entity_poly.pdbx_seq_one_letter_code
_entity_poly.pdbx_strand_id
1 'polypeptide(L)'
;MTEGVLDTTEGVGQAASRANALRAAAVVGFFLLVSAGTFAVDSRYLYFSAYLWFGFIYGASLQYGRFCMASAIRDLFAVGVPRMAVGIMIAVVLFSLVSAAVTVAGKSTFHASPIGLYSVVGGAIFGFGMVFTGGCATGSLYKTGEGSVSALLVVLSLSFAQALFVDIGGVLDVLVPASWTASAAAKSMPAELSATNGWYDQFLAGYIWDLKAITVGEALGFASPAAKAFIGNSLINAVLPAVVILVVIYAIWYRKGWLRKNKDAAPGPGREVAGWWSMVTASKRTAIAGLVLGVAAGLQMWVMQSLQQRFGIANAGELLQALGHTSGLSLQETVFDPGYFYVTTQEAQGAAWVLAQLGMNLTDNIFFGMENGIPSPLANPVLWMSFSVIFGSMVMALLANEFKLKFPTREIAIWAIGGGILMGVGSRIGMGCNIGAFFATVTNGDPSGWLFALGMTGGGWIGVKFFNWWIERKMAKESPLGF
;
A
#
# COMPACT_ATOMS: atom_id res chain seq x y z
N MET A 1 44.73 -12.20 -27.50
CA MET A 1 43.35 -12.82 -27.50
C MET A 1 42.41 -12.23 -26.42
N THR A 2 42.84 -11.30 -25.58
CA THR A 2 42.02 -10.74 -24.49
C THR A 2 41.27 -9.43 -24.87
N GLU A 3 41.74 -8.68 -25.86
CA GLU A 3 41.10 -7.42 -26.28
C GLU A 3 39.80 -7.66 -27.10
N GLY A 4 39.74 -8.72 -27.93
CA GLY A 4 38.55 -8.98 -28.72
C GLY A 4 37.34 -9.52 -27.94
N VAL A 5 37.52 -10.04 -26.72
CA VAL A 5 36.43 -10.57 -25.88
C VAL A 5 35.79 -9.42 -25.06
N LEU A 6 36.55 -8.39 -24.70
CA LEU A 6 36.04 -7.23 -23.97
C LEU A 6 35.16 -6.36 -24.88
N ASP A 7 35.55 -6.19 -26.12
CA ASP A 7 34.83 -5.35 -27.10
C ASP A 7 33.47 -5.98 -27.49
N THR A 8 33.40 -7.31 -27.58
CA THR A 8 32.13 -8.02 -27.84
C THR A 8 31.16 -7.99 -26.66
N THR A 9 31.63 -8.01 -25.41
CA THR A 9 30.78 -7.95 -24.22
C THR A 9 30.23 -6.53 -24.00
N GLU A 10 30.98 -5.48 -24.27
CA GLU A 10 30.51 -4.10 -24.24
C GLU A 10 29.47 -3.84 -25.34
N GLY A 11 29.71 -4.31 -26.55
CA GLY A 11 28.75 -4.19 -27.67
C GLY A 11 27.42 -4.89 -27.40
N VAL A 12 27.45 -6.08 -26.81
CA VAL A 12 26.24 -6.83 -26.42
C VAL A 12 25.51 -6.11 -25.27
N GLY A 13 26.22 -5.57 -24.30
CA GLY A 13 25.64 -4.79 -23.22
C GLY A 13 24.95 -3.52 -23.71
N GLN A 14 25.55 -2.79 -24.63
CA GLN A 14 24.98 -1.59 -25.24
C GLN A 14 23.75 -1.90 -26.12
N ALA A 15 23.78 -2.97 -26.89
CA ALA A 15 22.64 -3.40 -27.71
C ALA A 15 21.44 -3.82 -26.84
N ALA A 16 21.67 -4.56 -25.77
CA ALA A 16 20.63 -4.91 -24.78
C ALA A 16 20.03 -3.67 -24.09
N SER A 17 20.86 -2.70 -23.75
CA SER A 17 20.41 -1.44 -23.15
C SER A 17 19.53 -0.63 -24.11
N ARG A 18 19.90 -0.55 -25.39
CA ARG A 18 19.09 0.13 -26.43
C ARG A 18 17.74 -0.58 -26.65
N ALA A 19 17.73 -1.91 -26.73
CA ALA A 19 16.49 -2.68 -26.89
C ALA A 19 15.53 -2.49 -25.68
N ASN A 20 16.07 -2.47 -24.47
CA ASN A 20 15.28 -2.20 -23.26
C ASN A 20 14.76 -0.77 -23.21
N ALA A 21 15.54 0.22 -23.63
CA ALA A 21 15.10 1.60 -23.74
C ALA A 21 13.95 1.76 -24.77
N LEU A 22 14.03 1.08 -25.90
CA LEU A 22 12.95 1.06 -26.90
C LEU A 22 11.68 0.41 -26.36
N ARG A 23 11.78 -0.70 -25.62
CA ARG A 23 10.63 -1.34 -24.94
C ARG A 23 10.01 -0.41 -23.92
N ALA A 24 10.82 0.26 -23.11
CA ALA A 24 10.36 1.25 -22.13
C ALA A 24 9.63 2.40 -22.82
N ALA A 25 10.21 2.96 -23.91
CA ALA A 25 9.57 4.01 -24.71
C ALA A 25 8.26 3.54 -25.36
N ALA A 26 8.17 2.29 -25.82
CA ALA A 26 6.93 1.73 -26.35
C ALA A 26 5.83 1.65 -25.30
N VAL A 27 6.15 1.26 -24.06
CA VAL A 27 5.19 1.24 -22.95
C VAL A 27 4.69 2.66 -22.63
N VAL A 28 5.60 3.63 -22.51
CA VAL A 28 5.21 5.03 -22.27
C VAL A 28 4.37 5.57 -23.43
N GLY A 29 4.78 5.28 -24.68
CA GLY A 29 4.01 5.65 -25.87
C GLY A 29 2.61 5.06 -25.89
N PHE A 30 2.45 3.79 -25.48
CA PHE A 30 1.14 3.17 -25.34
C PHE A 30 0.26 3.92 -24.31
N PHE A 31 0.80 4.27 -23.15
CA PHE A 31 0.08 5.03 -22.13
C PHE A 31 -0.33 6.43 -22.61
N LEU A 32 0.54 7.10 -23.37
CA LEU A 32 0.21 8.39 -23.99
C LEU A 32 -0.91 8.25 -25.01
N LEU A 33 -0.88 7.21 -25.85
CA LEU A 33 -1.93 6.93 -26.84
C LEU A 33 -3.27 6.60 -26.16
N VAL A 34 -3.27 5.78 -25.10
CA VAL A 34 -4.48 5.49 -24.31
C VAL A 34 -5.06 6.77 -23.71
N SER A 35 -4.22 7.60 -23.09
CA SER A 35 -4.65 8.86 -22.48
C SER A 35 -5.20 9.84 -23.52
N ALA A 36 -4.53 9.99 -24.67
CA ALA A 36 -4.98 10.86 -25.74
C ALA A 36 -6.25 10.34 -26.40
N GLY A 37 -6.33 9.02 -26.64
CA GLY A 37 -7.50 8.38 -27.26
C GLY A 37 -8.75 8.47 -26.37
N THR A 38 -8.62 8.17 -25.08
CA THR A 38 -9.74 8.28 -24.14
C THR A 38 -10.18 9.72 -23.95
N PHE A 39 -9.25 10.67 -23.87
CA PHE A 39 -9.56 12.10 -23.79
C PHE A 39 -10.28 12.62 -25.06
N ALA A 40 -9.93 12.10 -26.25
CA ALA A 40 -10.59 12.46 -27.49
C ALA A 40 -12.03 11.93 -27.57
N VAL A 41 -12.34 10.82 -26.87
CA VAL A 41 -13.73 10.30 -26.76
C VAL A 41 -14.56 11.16 -25.82
N ASP A 42 -14.07 11.43 -24.63
CA ASP A 42 -14.72 12.30 -23.65
C ASP A 42 -13.67 12.89 -22.70
N SER A 43 -13.73 14.20 -22.48
CA SER A 43 -12.80 14.92 -21.61
C SER A 43 -12.82 14.43 -20.15
N ARG A 44 -13.90 13.82 -19.70
CA ARG A 44 -14.06 13.23 -18.36
C ARG A 44 -13.14 12.04 -18.13
N TYR A 45 -12.67 11.35 -19.20
CA TYR A 45 -11.64 10.32 -19.09
C TYR A 45 -10.28 10.86 -18.65
N LEU A 46 -10.11 12.17 -18.53
CA LEU A 46 -8.95 12.77 -17.85
C LEU A 46 -8.84 12.27 -16.40
N TYR A 47 -9.97 11.94 -15.76
CA TYR A 47 -10.00 11.34 -14.44
C TYR A 47 -9.31 9.96 -14.41
N PHE A 48 -9.60 9.10 -15.38
CA PHE A 48 -8.92 7.81 -15.56
C PHE A 48 -7.44 7.99 -15.87
N SER A 49 -7.13 8.93 -16.75
CA SER A 49 -5.74 9.25 -17.12
C SER A 49 -4.94 9.74 -15.92
N ALA A 50 -5.53 10.51 -15.02
CA ALA A 50 -4.87 10.95 -13.79
C ALA A 50 -4.49 9.74 -12.91
N TYR A 51 -5.42 8.81 -12.64
CA TYR A 51 -5.11 7.57 -11.91
C TYR A 51 -4.02 6.76 -12.60
N LEU A 52 -4.08 6.64 -13.92
CA LEU A 52 -3.09 5.91 -14.71
C LEU A 52 -1.68 6.51 -14.54
N TRP A 53 -1.54 7.84 -14.64
CA TRP A 53 -0.22 8.48 -14.53
C TRP A 53 0.31 8.55 -13.09
N PHE A 54 -0.54 8.73 -12.09
CA PHE A 54 -0.12 8.62 -10.70
C PHE A 54 0.33 7.19 -10.38
N GLY A 55 -0.40 6.16 -10.82
CA GLY A 55 0.03 4.77 -10.68
C GLY A 55 1.38 4.51 -11.34
N PHE A 56 1.59 5.06 -12.54
CA PHE A 56 2.87 4.96 -13.24
C PHE A 56 4.02 5.58 -12.44
N ILE A 57 3.83 6.77 -11.87
CA ILE A 57 4.82 7.45 -11.02
C ILE A 57 5.11 6.62 -9.77
N TYR A 58 4.07 6.06 -9.14
CA TYR A 58 4.24 5.18 -7.98
C TYR A 58 5.06 3.95 -8.34
N GLY A 59 4.71 3.25 -9.42
CA GLY A 59 5.42 2.06 -9.87
C GLY A 59 6.89 2.34 -10.16
N ALA A 60 7.17 3.40 -10.88
CA ALA A 60 8.53 3.84 -11.20
C ALA A 60 9.32 4.17 -9.93
N SER A 61 8.73 4.90 -8.99
CA SER A 61 9.38 5.30 -7.74
C SER A 61 9.63 4.12 -6.81
N LEU A 62 8.67 3.21 -6.68
CA LEU A 62 8.77 1.98 -5.88
C LEU A 62 9.92 1.10 -6.39
N GLN A 63 10.01 0.92 -7.71
CA GLN A 63 11.08 0.16 -8.35
C GLN A 63 12.44 0.84 -8.17
N TYR A 64 12.54 2.14 -8.44
CA TYR A 64 13.79 2.88 -8.28
C TYR A 64 14.33 2.81 -6.87
N GLY A 65 13.49 3.03 -5.87
CA GLY A 65 13.86 3.00 -4.45
C GLY A 65 13.91 1.61 -3.85
N ARG A 66 13.42 0.58 -4.57
CA ARG A 66 13.13 -0.76 -4.04
C ARG A 66 12.25 -0.71 -2.79
N PHE A 67 11.28 0.21 -2.82
CA PHE A 67 10.52 0.65 -1.67
C PHE A 67 9.43 -0.38 -1.34
N CYS A 68 9.57 -1.08 -0.20
CA CYS A 68 8.64 -2.13 0.20
C CYS A 68 8.53 -2.24 1.71
N MET A 69 7.31 -2.19 2.26
CA MET A 69 7.09 -2.30 3.71
C MET A 69 7.42 -3.68 4.25
N ALA A 70 7.19 -4.75 3.49
CA ALA A 70 7.62 -6.10 3.88
C ALA A 70 9.14 -6.18 4.03
N SER A 71 9.88 -5.57 3.10
CA SER A 71 11.34 -5.48 3.21
C SER A 71 11.76 -4.62 4.40
N ALA A 72 11.03 -3.55 4.71
CA ALA A 72 11.34 -2.72 5.87
C ALA A 72 11.29 -3.51 7.18
N ILE A 73 10.25 -4.31 7.38
CA ILE A 73 10.07 -5.13 8.59
C ILE A 73 11.05 -6.31 8.60
N ARG A 74 11.13 -7.04 7.48
CA ARG A 74 12.04 -8.18 7.38
C ARG A 74 13.50 -7.77 7.57
N ASP A 75 13.96 -6.75 6.87
CA ASP A 75 15.36 -6.34 6.91
C ASP A 75 15.73 -5.75 8.28
N LEU A 76 14.78 -5.10 8.96
CA LEU A 76 14.96 -4.57 10.29
C LEU A 76 15.11 -5.70 11.33
N PHE A 77 14.23 -6.70 11.30
CA PHE A 77 14.20 -7.77 12.32
C PHE A 77 15.08 -8.98 12.00
N ALA A 78 15.32 -9.28 10.71
CA ALA A 78 16.18 -10.40 10.34
C ALA A 78 17.66 -10.02 10.26
N VAL A 79 17.98 -8.83 9.75
CA VAL A 79 19.35 -8.40 9.44
C VAL A 79 19.77 -7.10 10.14
N GLY A 80 18.85 -6.37 10.77
CA GLY A 80 19.13 -5.12 11.46
C GLY A 80 19.43 -3.94 10.52
N VAL A 81 18.92 -3.97 9.28
CA VAL A 81 19.12 -2.92 8.27
C VAL A 81 17.92 -1.96 8.21
N PRO A 82 18.04 -0.71 8.69
CA PRO A 82 16.90 0.21 8.84
C PRO A 82 16.52 0.98 7.59
N ARG A 83 17.27 0.86 6.50
CA ARG A 83 17.19 1.72 5.30
C ARG A 83 15.76 1.92 4.77
N MET A 84 14.99 0.84 4.63
CA MET A 84 13.62 0.90 4.11
C MET A 84 12.65 1.54 5.09
N ALA A 85 12.75 1.19 6.39
CA ALA A 85 11.92 1.79 7.42
C ALA A 85 12.11 3.30 7.50
N VAL A 86 13.35 3.77 7.38
CA VAL A 86 13.68 5.20 7.30
C VAL A 86 13.03 5.87 6.09
N GLY A 87 13.11 5.24 4.91
CA GLY A 87 12.48 5.77 3.69
C GLY A 87 10.96 5.89 3.81
N ILE A 88 10.30 4.92 4.46
CA ILE A 88 8.86 4.97 4.72
C ILE A 88 8.51 6.14 5.65
N MET A 89 9.26 6.35 6.72
CA MET A 89 9.01 7.47 7.63
C MET A 89 9.22 8.84 6.94
N ILE A 90 10.21 8.96 6.06
CA ILE A 90 10.37 10.16 5.22
C ILE A 90 9.14 10.39 4.35
N ALA A 91 8.64 9.35 3.69
CA ALA A 91 7.43 9.45 2.86
C ALA A 91 6.20 9.85 3.69
N VAL A 92 6.02 9.31 4.90
CA VAL A 92 4.94 9.68 5.83
C VAL A 92 5.01 11.16 6.17
N VAL A 93 6.19 11.67 6.55
CA VAL A 93 6.37 13.10 6.89
C VAL A 93 6.00 14.00 5.72
N LEU A 94 6.54 13.71 4.54
CA LEU A 94 6.31 14.56 3.36
C LEU A 94 4.87 14.51 2.88
N PHE A 95 4.26 13.33 2.82
CA PHE A 95 2.87 13.21 2.41
C PHE A 95 1.95 13.92 3.40
N SER A 96 2.16 13.78 4.72
CA SER A 96 1.31 14.45 5.71
C SER A 96 1.37 15.97 5.60
N LEU A 97 2.52 16.56 5.30
CA LEU A 97 2.65 18.01 5.08
C LEU A 97 1.90 18.46 3.82
N VAL A 98 2.01 17.70 2.71
CA VAL A 98 1.28 18.01 1.48
C VAL A 98 -0.21 17.79 1.67
N SER A 99 -0.62 16.73 2.38
CA SER A 99 -2.02 16.46 2.73
C SER A 99 -2.62 17.60 3.57
N ALA A 100 -1.87 18.13 4.55
CA ALA A 100 -2.31 19.29 5.33
C ALA A 100 -2.53 20.52 4.43
N ALA A 101 -1.64 20.79 3.48
CA ALA A 101 -1.81 21.88 2.53
C ALA A 101 -3.05 21.70 1.63
N VAL A 102 -3.29 20.47 1.17
CA VAL A 102 -4.47 20.09 0.37
C VAL A 102 -5.76 20.27 1.19
N THR A 103 -5.73 19.89 2.46
CA THR A 103 -6.86 20.08 3.39
C THR A 103 -7.18 21.56 3.59
N VAL A 104 -6.18 22.40 3.80
CA VAL A 104 -6.38 23.87 3.95
C VAL A 104 -6.93 24.47 2.65
N ALA A 105 -6.55 23.95 1.49
CA ALA A 105 -7.09 24.37 0.20
C ALA A 105 -8.53 23.88 -0.06
N GLY A 106 -9.17 23.18 0.89
CA GLY A 106 -10.53 22.63 0.73
C GLY A 106 -10.63 21.51 -0.30
N LYS A 107 -9.53 20.79 -0.51
CA LYS A 107 -9.42 19.71 -1.49
C LYS A 107 -9.23 18.31 -0.86
N SER A 108 -9.52 18.19 0.44
CA SER A 108 -9.45 16.90 1.13
C SER A 108 -10.80 16.20 1.14
N THR A 109 -10.78 14.89 0.89
CA THR A 109 -11.94 13.99 1.03
C THR A 109 -11.74 12.99 2.15
N PHE A 110 -10.86 13.29 3.07
CA PHE A 110 -10.50 12.35 4.12
C PHE A 110 -11.69 12.02 5.04
N HIS A 111 -11.96 10.73 5.17
CA HIS A 111 -12.86 10.16 6.14
C HIS A 111 -12.06 9.38 7.17
N ALA A 112 -12.13 9.78 8.44
CA ALA A 112 -11.43 9.07 9.51
C ALA A 112 -12.06 7.67 9.71
N SER A 113 -11.21 6.67 9.84
CA SER A 113 -11.65 5.32 10.18
C SER A 113 -11.88 5.21 11.68
N PRO A 114 -12.89 4.45 12.14
CA PRO A 114 -13.05 4.19 13.58
C PRO A 114 -11.82 3.47 14.11
N ILE A 115 -11.40 3.81 15.34
CA ILE A 115 -10.32 3.08 16.01
C ILE A 115 -10.88 1.83 16.65
N GLY A 116 -10.20 0.72 16.37
CA GLY A 116 -10.55 -0.55 16.97
C GLY A 116 -9.39 -1.55 16.95
N LEU A 117 -9.52 -2.59 17.76
CA LEU A 117 -8.56 -3.69 17.80
C LEU A 117 -8.52 -4.46 16.48
N TYR A 118 -9.54 -4.36 15.64
CA TYR A 118 -9.58 -4.91 14.29
C TYR A 118 -8.38 -4.44 13.44
N SER A 119 -7.98 -3.17 13.56
CA SER A 119 -6.80 -2.65 12.86
C SER A 119 -5.52 -3.38 13.29
N VAL A 120 -5.37 -3.67 14.59
CA VAL A 120 -4.20 -4.40 15.11
C VAL A 120 -4.23 -5.85 14.65
N VAL A 121 -5.39 -6.53 14.76
CA VAL A 121 -5.56 -7.93 14.34
C VAL A 121 -5.37 -8.09 12.84
N GLY A 122 -6.06 -7.26 12.05
CA GLY A 122 -5.92 -7.25 10.59
C GLY A 122 -4.49 -6.95 10.16
N GLY A 123 -3.86 -5.94 10.79
CA GLY A 123 -2.46 -5.63 10.60
C GLY A 123 -1.54 -6.81 10.94
N ALA A 124 -1.78 -7.51 12.03
CA ALA A 124 -0.95 -8.66 12.46
C ALA A 124 -1.04 -9.83 11.46
N ILE A 125 -2.23 -10.18 11.00
CA ILE A 125 -2.43 -11.21 9.99
C ILE A 125 -1.76 -10.79 8.66
N PHE A 126 -1.97 -9.54 8.25
CA PHE A 126 -1.35 -8.98 7.06
C PHE A 126 0.18 -9.00 7.15
N GLY A 127 0.73 -8.54 8.28
CA GLY A 127 2.15 -8.50 8.56
C GLY A 127 2.81 -9.86 8.59
N PHE A 128 2.14 -10.84 9.15
CA PHE A 128 2.59 -12.23 9.11
C PHE A 128 2.64 -12.76 7.68
N GLY A 129 1.56 -12.58 6.90
CA GLY A 129 1.47 -13.03 5.50
C GLY A 129 2.54 -12.43 4.60
N MET A 130 2.84 -11.13 4.75
CA MET A 130 3.79 -10.43 3.86
C MET A 130 5.25 -10.89 4.00
N VAL A 131 5.63 -11.57 5.09
CA VAL A 131 6.97 -12.13 5.25
C VAL A 131 7.20 -13.27 4.26
N PHE A 132 6.21 -14.12 4.05
CA PHE A 132 6.28 -15.29 3.17
C PHE A 132 6.21 -14.93 1.69
N THR A 133 5.51 -13.86 1.36
CA THR A 133 5.37 -13.37 -0.02
C THR A 133 6.60 -12.62 -0.52
N GLY A 134 7.48 -12.22 0.40
CA GLY A 134 8.65 -11.39 0.07
C GLY A 134 8.30 -9.98 -0.41
N GLY A 135 7.02 -9.57 -0.29
CA GLY A 135 6.51 -8.25 -0.65
C GLY A 135 5.18 -7.95 0.06
N CYS A 136 4.89 -6.69 0.33
CA CYS A 136 3.53 -6.27 0.69
C CYS A 136 2.66 -6.20 -0.59
N ALA A 137 1.39 -5.81 -0.50
CA ALA A 137 0.51 -5.72 -1.66
C ALA A 137 1.12 -4.86 -2.79
N THR A 138 1.45 -3.61 -2.49
CA THR A 138 2.11 -2.70 -3.45
C THR A 138 3.50 -3.19 -3.87
N GLY A 139 4.23 -3.82 -2.91
CA GLY A 139 5.51 -4.47 -3.17
C GLY A 139 5.39 -5.59 -4.21
N SER A 140 4.30 -6.33 -4.18
CA SER A 140 4.02 -7.40 -5.16
C SER A 140 3.63 -6.84 -6.52
N LEU A 141 2.87 -5.72 -6.58
CA LEU A 141 2.57 -5.06 -7.85
C LEU A 141 3.86 -4.61 -8.57
N TYR A 142 4.73 -3.86 -7.92
CA TYR A 142 5.93 -3.40 -8.60
C TYR A 142 6.90 -4.53 -8.95
N LYS A 143 7.00 -5.59 -8.12
CA LYS A 143 7.81 -6.77 -8.45
C LYS A 143 7.23 -7.58 -9.59
N THR A 144 5.91 -7.58 -9.79
CA THR A 144 5.28 -8.12 -10.99
C THR A 144 5.79 -7.38 -12.24
N GLY A 145 5.90 -6.06 -12.17
CA GLY A 145 6.50 -5.25 -13.24
C GLY A 145 7.98 -5.53 -13.49
N GLU A 146 8.74 -5.99 -12.49
CA GLU A 146 10.12 -6.50 -12.68
C GLU A 146 10.19 -7.87 -13.40
N GLY A 147 9.04 -8.52 -13.62
CA GLY A 147 8.94 -9.86 -14.21
C GLY A 147 8.88 -11.00 -13.19
N SER A 148 8.54 -10.73 -11.93
CA SER A 148 8.40 -11.75 -10.89
C SER A 148 7.03 -12.43 -10.95
N VAL A 149 6.98 -13.67 -11.42
CA VAL A 149 5.74 -14.47 -11.46
C VAL A 149 5.26 -14.84 -10.05
N SER A 150 6.17 -15.02 -9.08
CA SER A 150 5.77 -15.23 -7.69
C SER A 150 5.01 -14.02 -7.12
N ALA A 151 5.41 -12.82 -7.47
CA ALA A 151 4.73 -11.60 -7.05
C ALA A 151 3.33 -11.47 -7.70
N LEU A 152 3.18 -11.88 -8.95
CA LEU A 152 1.87 -11.97 -9.60
C LEU A 152 0.95 -12.97 -8.89
N LEU A 153 1.47 -14.13 -8.49
CA LEU A 153 0.69 -15.11 -7.69
C LEU A 153 0.22 -14.51 -6.36
N VAL A 154 1.06 -13.70 -5.72
CA VAL A 154 0.66 -12.97 -4.50
C VAL A 154 -0.49 -12.00 -4.79
N VAL A 155 -0.38 -11.18 -5.84
CA VAL A 155 -1.44 -10.23 -6.20
C VAL A 155 -2.74 -10.96 -6.47
N LEU A 156 -2.73 -12.02 -7.26
CA LEU A 156 -3.92 -12.80 -7.57
C LEU A 156 -4.52 -13.46 -6.32
N SER A 157 -3.72 -14.17 -5.53
CA SER A 157 -4.22 -14.83 -4.32
C SER A 157 -4.78 -13.86 -3.28
N LEU A 158 -4.15 -12.70 -3.12
CA LEU A 158 -4.63 -11.62 -2.26
C LEU A 158 -5.98 -11.07 -2.77
N SER A 159 -6.10 -10.83 -4.06
CA SER A 159 -7.31 -10.28 -4.69
C SER A 159 -8.50 -11.24 -4.55
N PHE A 160 -8.30 -12.51 -4.91
CA PHE A 160 -9.34 -13.53 -4.77
C PHE A 160 -9.68 -13.82 -3.31
N ALA A 161 -8.69 -13.87 -2.41
CA ALA A 161 -8.95 -14.08 -0.98
C ALA A 161 -9.80 -12.96 -0.38
N GLN A 162 -9.59 -11.70 -0.77
CA GLN A 162 -10.44 -10.60 -0.34
C GLN A 162 -11.86 -10.71 -0.89
N ALA A 163 -12.01 -11.00 -2.17
CA ALA A 163 -13.31 -11.14 -2.79
C ALA A 163 -14.12 -12.28 -2.16
N LEU A 164 -13.49 -13.44 -1.98
CA LEU A 164 -14.11 -14.61 -1.39
C LEU A 164 -14.35 -14.47 0.13
N PHE A 165 -13.47 -13.81 0.87
CA PHE A 165 -13.63 -13.62 2.30
C PHE A 165 -14.87 -12.79 2.64
N VAL A 166 -15.23 -11.84 1.80
CA VAL A 166 -16.45 -11.07 2.00
C VAL A 166 -17.69 -11.88 1.62
N ASP A 167 -17.61 -12.70 0.58
CA ASP A 167 -18.70 -13.58 0.16
C ASP A 167 -18.90 -14.78 1.14
N ILE A 168 -17.84 -15.20 1.80
CA ILE A 168 -17.89 -16.18 2.92
C ILE A 168 -18.69 -15.63 4.13
N GLY A 169 -19.18 -14.38 4.10
CA GLY A 169 -20.09 -13.84 5.10
C GLY A 169 -21.21 -14.81 5.45
N GLY A 170 -21.82 -15.47 4.48
CA GLY A 170 -22.83 -16.51 4.73
C GLY A 170 -22.31 -17.74 5.49
N VAL A 171 -21.04 -18.11 5.33
CA VAL A 171 -20.40 -19.18 6.13
C VAL A 171 -20.02 -18.66 7.51
N LEU A 172 -19.58 -17.41 7.62
CA LEU A 172 -19.30 -16.77 8.90
C LEU A 172 -20.57 -16.54 9.70
N ASP A 173 -21.70 -16.23 9.07
CA ASP A 173 -23.00 -16.07 9.73
C ASP A 173 -23.43 -17.35 10.45
N VAL A 174 -23.03 -18.52 9.97
CA VAL A 174 -23.24 -19.80 10.66
C VAL A 174 -22.36 -19.90 11.92
N LEU A 175 -21.19 -19.28 11.93
CA LEU A 175 -20.24 -19.30 13.04
C LEU A 175 -20.42 -18.11 13.99
N VAL A 176 -21.16 -17.09 13.58
CA VAL A 176 -21.33 -15.82 14.27
C VAL A 176 -22.75 -15.72 14.82
N PRO A 177 -22.93 -15.58 16.13
CA PRO A 177 -24.27 -15.40 16.71
C PRO A 177 -24.93 -14.11 16.21
N ALA A 178 -26.23 -14.16 15.91
CA ALA A 178 -26.99 -12.97 15.49
C ALA A 178 -26.94 -11.80 16.50
N SER A 179 -26.72 -12.10 17.77
CA SER A 179 -26.51 -11.10 18.83
C SER A 179 -25.25 -10.25 18.61
N TRP A 180 -24.28 -10.76 17.88
CA TRP A 180 -23.03 -10.03 17.60
C TRP A 180 -23.26 -8.95 16.54
N THR A 181 -23.99 -9.27 15.47
CA THR A 181 -24.37 -8.31 14.44
C THR A 181 -25.24 -7.19 15.00
N ALA A 182 -26.20 -7.52 15.85
CA ALA A 182 -27.05 -6.53 16.52
C ALA A 182 -26.24 -5.59 17.45
N SER A 183 -25.20 -6.10 18.09
CA SER A 183 -24.33 -5.30 18.96
C SER A 183 -23.52 -4.26 18.17
N ALA A 184 -23.03 -4.59 17.00
CA ALA A 184 -22.31 -3.67 16.14
C ALA A 184 -23.20 -2.51 15.66
N ALA A 185 -24.42 -2.81 15.22
CA ALA A 185 -25.42 -1.82 14.83
C ALA A 185 -25.78 -0.86 15.98
N ALA A 186 -25.93 -1.39 17.21
CA ALA A 186 -26.23 -0.59 18.39
C ALA A 186 -25.10 0.41 18.76
N LYS A 187 -23.86 0.17 18.29
CA LYS A 187 -22.72 1.07 18.53
C LYS A 187 -22.44 2.02 17.36
N SER A 188 -23.40 2.17 16.46
CA SER A 188 -23.30 3.09 15.31
C SER A 188 -22.07 2.81 14.43
N MET A 189 -21.68 1.54 14.32
CA MET A 189 -20.64 1.14 13.36
C MET A 189 -21.13 1.41 11.94
N PRO A 190 -20.23 1.80 11.03
CA PRO A 190 -20.58 1.86 9.62
C PRO A 190 -21.23 0.55 9.14
N ALA A 191 -22.28 0.65 8.32
CA ALA A 191 -23.04 -0.52 7.86
C ALA A 191 -22.13 -1.57 7.19
N GLU A 192 -21.11 -1.09 6.48
CA GLU A 192 -20.10 -1.91 5.80
C GLU A 192 -19.30 -2.79 6.78
N LEU A 193 -19.04 -2.30 7.96
CA LEU A 193 -18.34 -3.05 9.02
C LEU A 193 -19.26 -4.04 9.71
N SER A 194 -20.49 -3.62 10.04
CA SER A 194 -21.43 -4.46 10.79
C SER A 194 -21.88 -5.67 9.99
N ALA A 195 -22.10 -5.52 8.69
CA ALA A 195 -22.62 -6.59 7.86
C ALA A 195 -21.56 -7.63 7.45
N THR A 196 -20.32 -7.22 7.31
CA THR A 196 -19.25 -8.12 6.84
C THR A 196 -18.41 -8.75 7.94
N ASN A 197 -18.40 -8.17 9.13
CA ASN A 197 -17.49 -8.54 10.20
C ASN A 197 -18.18 -8.61 11.57
N GLY A 198 -19.46 -8.95 11.62
CA GLY A 198 -20.25 -8.98 12.85
C GLY A 198 -19.63 -9.79 13.98
N TRP A 199 -18.94 -10.88 13.66
CA TRP A 199 -18.27 -11.72 14.64
C TRP A 199 -17.13 -11.00 15.38
N TYR A 200 -16.35 -10.22 14.66
CA TYR A 200 -15.25 -9.53 15.31
C TYR A 200 -15.65 -8.15 15.85
N ASP A 201 -16.71 -7.56 15.32
CA ASP A 201 -17.29 -6.34 15.88
C ASP A 201 -17.73 -6.54 17.32
N GLN A 202 -18.42 -7.62 17.66
CA GLN A 202 -18.81 -7.89 19.03
C GLN A 202 -17.59 -8.21 19.91
N PHE A 203 -16.65 -9.01 19.41
CA PHE A 203 -15.44 -9.33 20.14
C PHE A 203 -14.61 -8.08 20.42
N LEU A 204 -14.61 -7.12 19.51
CA LEU A 204 -13.81 -5.91 19.55
C LEU A 204 -14.62 -4.64 19.84
N ALA A 205 -15.95 -4.70 19.84
CA ALA A 205 -16.83 -3.54 19.97
C ALA A 205 -16.63 -2.74 21.28
N GLY A 206 -16.17 -3.38 22.35
CA GLY A 206 -15.79 -2.71 23.58
C GLY A 206 -14.53 -1.83 23.49
N TYR A 207 -13.74 -2.02 22.44
CA TYR A 207 -12.45 -1.40 22.24
C TYR A 207 -12.42 -0.44 21.03
N ILE A 208 -13.58 -0.04 20.52
CA ILE A 208 -13.69 0.94 19.46
C ILE A 208 -13.77 2.33 20.10
N TRP A 209 -12.84 3.20 19.72
CA TRP A 209 -12.81 4.60 20.15
C TRP A 209 -12.98 5.51 18.93
N ASP A 210 -13.85 6.49 19.04
CA ASP A 210 -13.94 7.55 18.04
C ASP A 210 -12.84 8.59 18.29
N LEU A 211 -11.75 8.47 17.56
CA LEU A 211 -10.66 9.44 17.64
C LEU A 211 -10.94 10.75 16.89
N LYS A 212 -12.01 10.85 16.10
CA LYS A 212 -12.44 12.17 15.61
C LYS A 212 -12.71 13.12 16.77
N ALA A 213 -13.26 12.61 17.86
CA ALA A 213 -13.48 13.37 19.10
C ALA A 213 -12.17 13.72 19.84
N ILE A 214 -11.06 13.04 19.51
CA ILE A 214 -9.76 13.20 20.15
C ILE A 214 -8.74 13.80 19.18
N THR A 215 -9.16 14.36 18.04
CA THR A 215 -8.21 15.11 17.22
C THR A 215 -7.59 16.20 18.08
N VAL A 216 -6.30 16.08 18.31
CA VAL A 216 -5.56 16.96 19.21
C VAL A 216 -5.75 18.44 18.84
N GLY A 217 -6.09 18.71 17.57
CA GLY A 217 -6.46 20.03 17.09
C GLY A 217 -7.73 20.59 17.72
N GLU A 218 -8.74 19.77 18.02
CA GLU A 218 -9.96 20.19 18.72
C GLU A 218 -9.73 20.24 20.22
N ALA A 219 -9.05 19.25 20.78
CA ALA A 219 -8.71 19.21 22.20
C ALA A 219 -7.78 20.36 22.63
N LEU A 220 -6.90 20.84 21.75
CA LEU A 220 -6.02 21.99 21.99
C LEU A 220 -6.63 23.32 21.56
N GLY A 221 -7.88 23.36 21.09
CA GLY A 221 -8.60 24.59 20.80
C GLY A 221 -8.05 25.39 19.60
N PHE A 222 -7.39 24.74 18.63
CA PHE A 222 -6.94 25.41 17.42
C PHE A 222 -8.13 25.95 16.61
N ALA A 223 -8.27 27.26 16.56
CA ALA A 223 -9.40 27.93 15.91
C ALA A 223 -9.32 27.92 14.37
N SER A 224 -8.10 28.01 13.79
CA SER A 224 -7.94 28.13 12.35
C SER A 224 -7.86 26.75 11.65
N PRO A 225 -8.47 26.59 10.46
CA PRO A 225 -8.35 25.36 9.67
C PRO A 225 -6.89 24.99 9.35
N ALA A 226 -6.05 25.98 9.10
CA ALA A 226 -4.62 25.76 8.85
C ALA A 226 -3.89 25.21 10.09
N ALA A 227 -4.17 25.74 11.29
CA ALA A 227 -3.58 25.23 12.52
C ALA A 227 -4.03 23.79 12.80
N LYS A 228 -5.32 23.47 12.60
CA LYS A 228 -5.85 22.11 12.74
C LYS A 228 -5.14 21.15 11.77
N ALA A 229 -5.00 21.52 10.50
CA ALA A 229 -4.40 20.67 9.48
C ALA A 229 -2.88 20.48 9.69
N PHE A 230 -2.11 21.56 9.88
CA PHE A 230 -0.66 21.45 9.98
C PHE A 230 -0.18 21.03 11.37
N ILE A 231 -0.78 21.54 12.43
CA ILE A 231 -0.33 21.22 13.80
C ILE A 231 -1.04 19.96 14.30
N GLY A 232 -2.38 19.91 14.29
CA GLY A 232 -3.14 18.76 14.78
C GLY A 232 -2.92 17.51 13.93
N ASN A 233 -3.33 17.58 12.67
CA ASN A 233 -3.32 16.38 11.82
C ASN A 233 -1.91 16.01 11.36
N SER A 234 -1.14 16.95 10.81
CA SER A 234 0.16 16.59 10.26
C SER A 234 1.23 16.47 11.35
N LEU A 235 1.50 17.54 12.10
CA LEU A 235 2.64 17.53 13.03
C LEU A 235 2.43 16.52 14.17
N ILE A 236 1.28 16.55 14.85
CA ILE A 236 1.06 15.73 16.06
C ILE A 236 0.73 14.29 15.70
N ASN A 237 -0.20 14.05 14.74
CA ASN A 237 -0.68 12.71 14.44
C ASN A 237 0.21 11.93 13.46
N ALA A 238 1.03 12.59 12.63
CA ALA A 238 1.87 11.92 11.65
C ALA A 238 3.37 12.17 11.85
N VAL A 239 3.80 13.44 11.84
CA VAL A 239 5.24 13.77 11.84
C VAL A 239 5.91 13.40 13.15
N LEU A 240 5.32 13.75 14.28
CA LEU A 240 5.90 13.47 15.60
C LEU A 240 6.06 11.96 15.85
N PRO A 241 5.06 11.10 15.64
CA PRO A 241 5.24 9.66 15.76
C PRO A 241 6.28 9.12 14.76
N ALA A 242 6.32 9.59 13.51
CA ALA A 242 7.32 9.19 12.54
C ALA A 242 8.75 9.54 12.97
N VAL A 243 8.95 10.75 13.52
CA VAL A 243 10.25 11.19 14.07
C VAL A 243 10.64 10.35 15.29
N VAL A 244 9.70 10.07 16.20
CA VAL A 244 9.95 9.19 17.36
C VAL A 244 10.40 7.81 16.88
N ILE A 245 9.72 7.23 15.89
CA ILE A 245 10.11 5.94 15.30
C ILE A 245 11.51 6.01 14.69
N LEU A 246 11.86 7.09 13.97
CA LEU A 246 13.20 7.30 13.43
C LEU A 246 14.28 7.36 14.53
N VAL A 247 13.99 8.02 15.65
CA VAL A 247 14.89 8.09 16.80
C VAL A 247 15.06 6.71 17.43
N VAL A 248 13.99 5.94 17.59
CA VAL A 248 14.03 4.57 18.11
C VAL A 248 14.84 3.65 17.18
N ILE A 249 14.61 3.72 15.87
CA ILE A 249 15.36 2.96 14.86
C ILE A 249 16.86 3.32 14.95
N TYR A 250 17.18 4.60 15.05
CA TYR A 250 18.56 5.06 15.22
C TYR A 250 19.19 4.46 16.48
N ALA A 251 18.54 4.58 17.62
CA ALA A 251 19.05 4.15 18.91
C ALA A 251 19.33 2.63 18.97
N ILE A 252 18.42 1.82 18.41
CA ILE A 252 18.49 0.37 18.50
C ILE A 252 19.40 -0.24 17.43
N TRP A 253 19.23 0.16 16.14
CA TRP A 253 19.86 -0.55 15.03
C TRP A 253 21.06 0.18 14.40
N TYR A 254 21.10 1.52 14.44
CA TYR A 254 22.12 2.26 13.69
C TYR A 254 23.24 2.81 14.58
N ARG A 255 22.91 3.31 15.75
CA ARG A 255 23.80 4.04 16.66
C ARG A 255 25.11 3.32 16.97
N LYS A 256 25.05 2.05 17.37
CA LYS A 256 26.23 1.27 17.75
C LYS A 256 27.24 1.14 16.58
N GLY A 257 26.73 0.88 15.38
CA GLY A 257 27.56 0.79 14.16
C GLY A 257 28.19 2.12 13.79
N TRP A 258 27.40 3.19 13.90
CA TRP A 258 27.87 4.57 13.64
C TRP A 258 28.97 4.98 14.60
N LEU A 259 28.77 4.82 15.90
CA LEU A 259 29.74 5.20 16.93
C LEU A 259 31.05 4.42 16.81
N ARG A 260 30.98 3.14 16.41
CA ARG A 260 32.16 2.31 16.17
C ARG A 260 32.98 2.78 14.97
N LYS A 261 32.33 3.27 13.91
CA LYS A 261 33.00 3.80 12.70
C LYS A 261 33.58 5.19 12.90
N ASN A 262 33.00 5.99 13.78
CA ASN A 262 33.38 7.39 14.00
C ASN A 262 33.89 7.61 15.43
N LYS A 263 34.89 6.80 15.84
CA LYS A 263 35.47 6.85 17.20
C LYS A 263 36.15 8.18 17.49
N ASP A 264 36.75 8.79 16.48
CA ASP A 264 37.56 10.02 16.59
C ASP A 264 36.70 11.29 16.68
N ALA A 265 35.40 11.21 16.45
CA ALA A 265 34.51 12.36 16.61
C ALA A 265 34.29 12.67 18.10
N ALA A 266 34.39 13.95 18.48
CA ALA A 266 34.19 14.39 19.85
C ALA A 266 32.82 13.91 20.39
N PRO A 267 32.79 13.37 21.62
CA PRO A 267 31.53 12.95 22.24
C PRO A 267 30.66 14.17 22.54
N GLY A 268 29.37 14.08 22.16
CA GLY A 268 28.43 15.17 22.40
C GLY A 268 27.14 15.05 21.56
N PRO A 269 26.16 15.95 21.79
CA PRO A 269 24.90 15.95 21.06
C PRO A 269 25.08 16.09 19.55
N GLY A 270 26.08 16.84 19.09
CA GLY A 270 26.37 17.02 17.65
C GLY A 270 26.75 15.72 16.96
N ARG A 271 27.47 14.82 17.66
CA ARG A 271 27.78 13.50 17.13
C ARG A 271 26.55 12.61 16.96
N GLU A 272 25.62 12.65 17.89
CA GLU A 272 24.36 11.89 17.79
C GLU A 272 23.48 12.44 16.66
N VAL A 273 23.35 13.74 16.53
CA VAL A 273 22.63 14.38 15.42
C VAL A 273 23.26 14.04 14.07
N ALA A 274 24.59 14.08 13.96
CA ALA A 274 25.30 13.67 12.75
C ALA A 274 25.07 12.20 12.42
N GLY A 275 25.02 11.31 13.43
CA GLY A 275 24.70 9.91 13.28
C GLY A 275 23.27 9.67 12.78
N TRP A 276 22.32 10.38 13.38
CA TRP A 276 20.91 10.34 12.96
C TRP A 276 20.75 10.84 11.50
N TRP A 277 21.38 11.97 11.17
CA TRP A 277 21.36 12.52 9.81
C TRP A 277 22.01 11.56 8.79
N SER A 278 23.12 10.93 9.17
CA SER A 278 23.77 9.90 8.36
C SER A 278 22.85 8.70 8.10
N MET A 279 22.05 8.28 9.08
CA MET A 279 21.06 7.23 8.90
C MET A 279 19.98 7.64 7.90
N VAL A 280 19.43 8.85 8.05
CA VAL A 280 18.39 9.40 7.15
C VAL A 280 18.90 9.47 5.69
N THR A 281 20.17 9.83 5.51
CA THR A 281 20.79 10.00 4.19
C THR A 281 21.52 8.76 3.66
N ALA A 282 21.58 7.68 4.44
CA ALA A 282 22.34 6.47 4.12
C ALA A 282 21.93 5.78 2.81
N SER A 283 20.70 6.01 2.34
CA SER A 283 20.22 5.51 1.05
C SER A 283 19.56 6.62 0.24
N LYS A 284 20.33 7.26 -0.61
CA LYS A 284 19.83 8.32 -1.50
C LYS A 284 18.66 7.85 -2.36
N ARG A 285 18.72 6.63 -2.92
CA ARG A 285 17.64 6.08 -3.76
C ARG A 285 16.33 5.91 -2.98
N THR A 286 16.39 5.33 -1.77
CA THR A 286 15.21 5.14 -0.92
C THR A 286 14.66 6.48 -0.43
N ALA A 287 15.52 7.43 -0.07
CA ALA A 287 15.11 8.76 0.35
C ALA A 287 14.42 9.53 -0.79
N ILE A 288 14.97 9.50 -2.01
CA ILE A 288 14.36 10.11 -3.20
C ILE A 288 13.01 9.45 -3.50
N ALA A 289 12.93 8.11 -3.47
CA ALA A 289 11.66 7.42 -3.69
C ALA A 289 10.62 7.80 -2.62
N GLY A 290 11.00 7.86 -1.34
CA GLY A 290 10.12 8.32 -0.27
C GLY A 290 9.63 9.75 -0.46
N LEU A 291 10.50 10.64 -0.90
CA LEU A 291 10.15 12.02 -1.24
C LEU A 291 9.14 12.07 -2.40
N VAL A 292 9.43 11.37 -3.50
CA VAL A 292 8.54 11.36 -4.67
C VAL A 292 7.19 10.75 -4.33
N LEU A 293 7.17 9.63 -3.59
CA LEU A 293 5.93 8.98 -3.18
C LEU A 293 5.09 9.88 -2.27
N GLY A 294 5.70 10.54 -1.28
CA GLY A 294 5.00 11.44 -0.38
C GLY A 294 4.39 12.65 -1.08
N VAL A 295 5.16 13.28 -1.97
CA VAL A 295 4.67 14.44 -2.74
C VAL A 295 3.62 14.02 -3.77
N ALA A 296 3.86 12.94 -4.51
CA ALA A 296 2.93 12.48 -5.54
C ALA A 296 1.57 12.07 -4.93
N ALA A 297 1.56 11.42 -3.76
CA ALA A 297 0.33 11.04 -3.09
C ALA A 297 -0.50 12.26 -2.67
N GLY A 298 0.14 13.29 -2.09
CA GLY A 298 -0.57 14.53 -1.77
C GLY A 298 -1.07 15.28 -3.01
N LEU A 299 -0.26 15.34 -4.08
CA LEU A 299 -0.67 15.95 -5.35
C LEU A 299 -1.81 15.17 -6.02
N GLN A 300 -1.84 13.84 -5.90
CA GLN A 300 -2.95 13.03 -6.38
C GLN A 300 -4.27 13.50 -5.77
N MET A 301 -4.32 13.64 -4.44
CA MET A 301 -5.53 14.14 -3.77
C MET A 301 -5.98 15.49 -4.34
N TRP A 302 -5.05 16.42 -4.49
CA TRP A 302 -5.36 17.75 -5.01
C TRP A 302 -5.86 17.72 -6.46
N VAL A 303 -5.21 16.97 -7.33
CA VAL A 303 -5.59 16.83 -8.74
C VAL A 303 -6.95 16.15 -8.87
N MET A 304 -7.17 15.03 -8.17
CA MET A 304 -8.40 14.26 -8.26
C MET A 304 -9.62 15.07 -7.80
N GLN A 305 -9.49 15.78 -6.67
CA GLN A 305 -10.52 16.69 -6.19
C GLN A 305 -10.78 17.87 -7.15
N SER A 306 -9.74 18.41 -7.74
CA SER A 306 -9.88 19.48 -8.71
C SER A 306 -10.61 19.01 -9.98
N LEU A 307 -10.37 17.77 -10.41
CA LEU A 307 -11.09 17.16 -11.53
C LEU A 307 -12.56 16.89 -11.19
N GLN A 308 -12.86 16.40 -9.99
CA GLN A 308 -14.24 16.22 -9.53
C GLN A 308 -15.00 17.55 -9.55
N GLN A 309 -14.42 18.58 -8.97
CA GLN A 309 -15.02 19.92 -8.96
C GLN A 309 -15.20 20.47 -10.37
N ARG A 310 -14.21 20.26 -11.26
CA ARG A 310 -14.29 20.72 -12.66
C ARG A 310 -15.40 20.02 -13.45
N PHE A 311 -15.61 18.74 -13.21
CA PHE A 311 -16.63 17.97 -13.94
C PHE A 311 -17.98 17.90 -13.22
N GLY A 312 -18.10 18.48 -12.03
CA GLY A 312 -19.32 18.44 -11.22
C GLY A 312 -19.68 17.03 -10.76
N ILE A 313 -18.67 16.18 -10.46
CA ILE A 313 -18.80 14.78 -10.10
C ILE A 313 -18.47 14.65 -8.61
N ALA A 314 -19.39 14.10 -7.81
CA ALA A 314 -19.15 13.90 -6.39
C ALA A 314 -18.42 12.57 -6.10
N ASN A 315 -18.61 11.55 -6.96
CA ASN A 315 -18.06 10.21 -6.73
C ASN A 315 -17.82 9.45 -8.04
N ALA A 316 -17.19 8.27 -7.94
CA ALA A 316 -16.89 7.46 -9.13
C ALA A 316 -18.15 6.88 -9.80
N GLY A 317 -19.23 6.64 -9.06
CA GLY A 317 -20.50 6.18 -9.62
C GLY A 317 -21.12 7.23 -10.55
N GLU A 318 -21.15 8.48 -10.13
CA GLU A 318 -21.62 9.60 -10.98
C GLU A 318 -20.75 9.76 -12.24
N LEU A 319 -19.44 9.58 -12.12
CA LEU A 319 -18.55 9.59 -13.28
C LEU A 319 -18.91 8.47 -14.26
N LEU A 320 -19.09 7.24 -13.78
CA LEU A 320 -19.45 6.10 -14.60
C LEU A 320 -20.81 6.31 -15.29
N GLN A 321 -21.81 6.81 -14.56
CA GLN A 321 -23.11 7.15 -15.10
C GLN A 321 -23.00 8.23 -16.19
N ALA A 322 -22.24 9.27 -15.93
CA ALA A 322 -22.00 10.34 -16.89
C ALA A 322 -21.25 9.87 -18.15
N LEU A 323 -20.48 8.79 -18.07
CA LEU A 323 -19.80 8.13 -19.18
C LEU A 323 -20.68 7.06 -19.88
N GLY A 324 -21.94 6.88 -19.43
CA GLY A 324 -22.89 5.93 -20.02
C GLY A 324 -22.78 4.49 -19.53
N HIS A 325 -22.04 4.25 -18.42
CA HIS A 325 -22.00 2.93 -17.79
C HIS A 325 -23.26 2.67 -16.98
N THR A 326 -23.72 1.43 -16.95
CA THR A 326 -24.92 0.99 -16.21
C THR A 326 -24.59 0.12 -15.00
N SER A 327 -23.35 -0.32 -14.86
CA SER A 327 -22.86 -1.15 -13.75
C SER A 327 -21.83 -0.39 -12.92
N GLY A 328 -21.77 -0.71 -11.63
CA GLY A 328 -20.82 -0.12 -10.70
C GLY A 328 -21.21 1.28 -10.21
N LEU A 329 -22.45 1.72 -10.44
CA LEU A 329 -22.91 3.06 -10.09
C LEU A 329 -23.04 3.28 -8.58
N SER A 330 -23.18 2.23 -7.80
CA SER A 330 -23.21 2.28 -6.34
C SER A 330 -21.82 2.35 -5.68
N LEU A 331 -20.74 2.50 -6.45
CA LEU A 331 -19.42 2.89 -5.94
C LEU A 331 -19.45 4.31 -5.32
N GLN A 332 -20.54 4.62 -4.60
CA GLN A 332 -20.85 6.00 -4.27
C GLN A 332 -20.05 6.55 -3.11
N GLU A 333 -19.72 5.79 -2.09
CA GLU A 333 -19.42 6.50 -0.86
C GLU A 333 -18.08 6.16 -0.18
N THR A 334 -17.53 4.97 -0.31
CA THR A 334 -16.42 4.60 0.59
C THR A 334 -15.19 4.03 -0.08
N VAL A 335 -15.32 3.48 -1.27
CA VAL A 335 -14.24 2.69 -1.88
C VAL A 335 -13.36 3.52 -2.80
N PHE A 336 -13.82 4.70 -3.21
CA PHE A 336 -13.15 5.55 -4.21
C PHE A 336 -13.14 7.02 -3.85
N ASP A 337 -12.81 7.34 -2.63
CA ASP A 337 -12.43 8.72 -2.33
C ASP A 337 -11.29 9.13 -3.25
N PRO A 338 -11.49 10.17 -4.06
CA PRO A 338 -10.48 10.58 -5.01
C PRO A 338 -9.23 11.03 -4.28
N GLY A 339 -8.11 10.50 -4.69
CA GLY A 339 -6.84 10.85 -4.13
C GLY A 339 -6.28 9.87 -3.10
N TYR A 340 -7.05 8.86 -2.68
CA TYR A 340 -6.46 7.79 -1.88
C TYR A 340 -5.71 6.79 -2.76
N PHE A 341 -4.51 6.46 -2.33
CA PHE A 341 -3.73 5.37 -2.91
C PHE A 341 -4.20 4.04 -2.31
N TYR A 342 -5.39 3.62 -2.68
CA TYR A 342 -5.86 2.27 -2.38
C TYR A 342 -5.24 1.29 -3.38
N VAL A 343 -4.84 0.12 -2.91
CA VAL A 343 -4.22 -0.91 -3.76
C VAL A 343 -5.03 -2.19 -3.73
N THR A 344 -5.40 -2.68 -2.56
CA THR A 344 -5.96 -4.02 -2.43
C THR A 344 -7.46 -4.12 -2.72
N THR A 345 -8.20 -3.06 -2.49
CA THR A 345 -9.66 -3.07 -2.71
C THR A 345 -10.00 -3.15 -4.19
N GLN A 346 -9.26 -2.44 -5.04
CA GLN A 346 -9.46 -2.44 -6.48
C GLN A 346 -9.16 -3.79 -7.11
N GLU A 347 -8.08 -4.42 -6.66
CA GLU A 347 -7.70 -5.75 -7.13
C GLU A 347 -8.74 -6.78 -6.70
N ALA A 348 -9.28 -6.64 -5.48
CA ALA A 348 -10.39 -7.48 -5.02
C ALA A 348 -11.65 -7.27 -5.86
N GLN A 349 -11.95 -6.03 -6.29
CA GLN A 349 -13.06 -5.77 -7.22
C GLN A 349 -12.81 -6.38 -8.60
N GLY A 350 -11.59 -6.32 -9.10
CA GLY A 350 -11.22 -7.01 -10.32
C GLY A 350 -11.42 -8.52 -10.22
N ALA A 351 -11.02 -9.12 -9.10
CA ALA A 351 -11.25 -10.53 -8.82
C ALA A 351 -12.76 -10.85 -8.68
N ALA A 352 -13.51 -10.01 -7.99
CA ALA A 352 -14.95 -10.14 -7.82
C ALA A 352 -15.68 -10.07 -9.18
N TRP A 353 -15.25 -9.17 -10.08
CA TRP A 353 -15.79 -9.11 -11.43
C TRP A 353 -15.57 -10.43 -12.19
N VAL A 354 -14.37 -11.01 -12.09
CA VAL A 354 -14.08 -12.32 -12.70
C VAL A 354 -14.97 -13.41 -12.12
N LEU A 355 -15.14 -13.45 -10.79
CA LEU A 355 -16.01 -14.41 -10.11
C LEU A 355 -17.48 -14.24 -10.53
N ALA A 356 -17.94 -13.01 -10.69
CA ALA A 356 -19.28 -12.72 -11.18
C ALA A 356 -19.48 -13.22 -12.62
N GLN A 357 -18.47 -13.10 -13.50
CA GLN A 357 -18.52 -13.68 -14.85
C GLN A 357 -18.56 -15.22 -14.83
N LEU A 358 -18.05 -15.85 -13.77
CA LEU A 358 -18.13 -17.30 -13.55
C LEU A 358 -19.45 -17.74 -12.88
N GLY A 359 -20.38 -16.80 -12.66
CA GLY A 359 -21.72 -17.07 -12.14
C GLY A 359 -21.84 -17.00 -10.62
N MET A 360 -20.82 -16.50 -9.89
CA MET A 360 -20.97 -16.24 -8.46
C MET A 360 -21.82 -15.00 -8.22
N ASN A 361 -22.79 -15.09 -7.32
CA ASN A 361 -23.55 -13.93 -6.88
C ASN A 361 -22.78 -13.21 -5.78
N LEU A 362 -22.32 -11.99 -6.05
CA LEU A 362 -21.58 -11.13 -5.13
C LEU A 362 -22.35 -9.84 -4.80
N THR A 363 -23.65 -9.79 -5.15
CA THR A 363 -24.49 -8.60 -4.94
C THR A 363 -24.74 -8.30 -3.47
N ASP A 364 -24.72 -9.32 -2.61
CA ASP A 364 -24.91 -9.18 -1.16
C ASP A 364 -23.61 -8.78 -0.42
N ASN A 365 -22.53 -8.67 -1.17
CA ASN A 365 -21.25 -8.28 -0.62
C ASN A 365 -21.17 -6.75 -0.49
N ILE A 366 -21.19 -6.23 0.72
CA ILE A 366 -21.25 -4.79 1.01
C ILE A 366 -20.06 -4.02 0.45
N PHE A 367 -18.89 -4.62 0.36
CA PHE A 367 -17.73 -3.97 -0.28
C PHE A 367 -17.83 -3.95 -1.81
N PHE A 368 -18.61 -4.86 -2.40
CA PHE A 368 -18.79 -5.00 -3.84
C PHE A 368 -20.26 -5.09 -4.20
N GLY A 369 -21.13 -5.31 -3.19
CA GLY A 369 -22.55 -5.44 -3.29
C GLY A 369 -23.16 -4.15 -3.75
N MET A 370 -23.33 -4.12 -5.01
CA MET A 370 -23.79 -2.96 -5.72
C MET A 370 -25.04 -3.38 -6.39
N GLU A 371 -26.11 -2.69 -6.07
CA GLU A 371 -27.41 -2.91 -6.71
C GLU A 371 -27.28 -2.98 -8.24
N ASN A 372 -26.28 -2.31 -8.81
CA ASN A 372 -26.01 -2.23 -10.24
C ASN A 372 -24.81 -3.08 -10.72
N GLY A 373 -24.34 -4.01 -9.88
CA GLY A 373 -23.23 -4.90 -10.22
C GLY A 373 -21.84 -4.28 -10.08
N ILE A 374 -20.84 -5.10 -10.30
CA ILE A 374 -19.41 -4.73 -10.15
C ILE A 374 -18.94 -4.14 -11.49
N PRO A 375 -18.25 -2.97 -11.49
CA PRO A 375 -17.74 -2.39 -12.72
C PRO A 375 -16.72 -3.30 -13.38
N SER A 376 -16.72 -3.35 -14.71
CA SER A 376 -15.65 -4.05 -15.42
C SER A 376 -14.29 -3.43 -15.09
N PRO A 377 -13.19 -4.20 -15.16
CA PRO A 377 -11.85 -3.65 -14.92
C PRO A 377 -11.51 -2.43 -15.77
N LEU A 378 -12.06 -2.34 -16.98
CA LEU A 378 -11.85 -1.19 -17.86
C LEU A 378 -12.63 0.04 -17.44
N ALA A 379 -13.75 -0.14 -16.73
CA ALA A 379 -14.58 0.95 -16.20
C ALA A 379 -14.21 1.33 -14.76
N ASN A 380 -13.19 0.70 -14.16
CA ASN A 380 -12.74 0.98 -12.80
C ASN A 380 -11.47 1.86 -12.83
N PRO A 381 -11.57 3.19 -12.59
CA PRO A 381 -10.44 4.10 -12.73
C PRO A 381 -9.31 3.78 -11.76
N VAL A 382 -9.62 3.28 -10.58
CA VAL A 382 -8.61 2.97 -9.56
C VAL A 382 -7.86 1.68 -9.89
N LEU A 383 -8.50 0.73 -10.56
CA LEU A 383 -7.82 -0.45 -11.07
C LEU A 383 -6.80 -0.11 -12.17
N TRP A 384 -7.06 0.95 -12.94
CA TRP A 384 -6.07 1.50 -13.89
C TRP A 384 -4.81 1.96 -13.17
N MET A 385 -4.93 2.51 -11.96
CA MET A 385 -3.76 2.86 -11.15
C MET A 385 -2.94 1.62 -10.78
N SER A 386 -3.57 0.54 -10.32
CA SER A 386 -2.87 -0.70 -9.97
C SER A 386 -2.13 -1.31 -11.18
N PHE A 387 -2.78 -1.35 -12.34
CA PHE A 387 -2.11 -1.77 -13.58
C PHE A 387 -0.93 -0.85 -13.92
N SER A 388 -1.10 0.45 -13.76
CA SER A 388 -0.04 1.42 -14.07
C SER A 388 1.16 1.31 -13.14
N VAL A 389 0.96 0.91 -11.88
CA VAL A 389 2.07 0.59 -10.96
C VAL A 389 2.95 -0.52 -11.53
N ILE A 390 2.34 -1.56 -12.11
CA ILE A 390 3.07 -2.67 -12.75
C ILE A 390 3.89 -2.15 -13.94
N PHE A 391 3.28 -1.35 -14.81
CA PHE A 391 3.95 -0.84 -16.00
C PHE A 391 4.99 0.23 -15.71
N GLY A 392 4.74 1.14 -14.76
CA GLY A 392 5.73 2.12 -14.32
C GLY A 392 6.97 1.45 -13.73
N SER A 393 6.78 0.40 -12.95
CA SER A 393 7.85 -0.44 -12.45
C SER A 393 8.58 -1.17 -13.57
N MET A 394 7.86 -1.73 -14.55
CA MET A 394 8.46 -2.40 -15.71
C MET A 394 9.35 -1.46 -16.51
N VAL A 395 8.90 -0.23 -16.75
CA VAL A 395 9.70 0.79 -17.44
C VAL A 395 11.00 1.07 -16.69
N MET A 396 10.93 1.27 -15.36
CA MET A 396 12.13 1.50 -14.56
C MET A 396 13.05 0.29 -14.53
N ALA A 397 12.51 -0.94 -14.46
CA ALA A 397 13.29 -2.16 -14.49
C ALA A 397 13.97 -2.37 -15.85
N LEU A 398 13.29 -2.03 -16.96
CA LEU A 398 13.88 -2.05 -18.30
C LEU A 398 15.02 -1.03 -18.45
N LEU A 399 14.81 0.21 -18.00
CA LEU A 399 15.82 1.25 -18.05
C LEU A 399 17.05 0.92 -17.18
N ALA A 400 16.85 0.25 -16.05
CA ALA A 400 17.91 -0.23 -15.18
C ALA A 400 18.55 -1.55 -15.67
N ASN A 401 18.08 -2.15 -16.76
CA ASN A 401 18.46 -3.50 -17.23
C ASN A 401 18.25 -4.61 -16.17
N GLU A 402 17.27 -4.44 -15.30
CA GLU A 402 16.93 -5.35 -14.21
C GLU A 402 15.71 -6.25 -14.52
N PHE A 403 14.97 -5.95 -15.60
CA PHE A 403 13.79 -6.72 -15.99
C PHE A 403 14.19 -8.16 -16.37
N LYS A 404 13.66 -9.13 -15.64
CA LYS A 404 13.85 -10.57 -15.90
C LYS A 404 12.60 -11.33 -15.53
N LEU A 405 12.10 -12.15 -16.44
CA LEU A 405 11.01 -13.06 -16.12
C LEU A 405 11.53 -14.18 -15.20
N LYS A 406 10.97 -14.22 -13.96
CA LYS A 406 11.39 -15.14 -12.90
C LYS A 406 10.22 -16.01 -12.49
N PHE A 407 10.32 -17.30 -12.81
CA PHE A 407 9.33 -18.30 -12.39
C PHE A 407 9.65 -18.83 -10.98
N PRO A 408 8.66 -18.98 -10.10
CA PRO A 408 8.87 -19.55 -8.78
C PRO A 408 9.06 -21.08 -8.85
N THR A 409 9.81 -21.61 -7.89
CA THR A 409 9.74 -23.03 -7.56
C THR A 409 8.37 -23.36 -6.94
N ARG A 410 7.99 -24.64 -6.89
CA ARG A 410 6.72 -25.06 -6.25
C ARG A 410 6.60 -24.56 -4.81
N GLU A 411 7.68 -24.63 -4.07
CA GLU A 411 7.74 -24.18 -2.69
C GLU A 411 7.50 -22.66 -2.58
N ILE A 412 8.18 -21.85 -3.39
CA ILE A 412 8.00 -20.40 -3.43
C ILE A 412 6.57 -20.05 -3.86
N ALA A 413 5.99 -20.80 -4.81
CA ALA A 413 4.61 -20.58 -5.24
C ALA A 413 3.61 -20.84 -4.09
N ILE A 414 3.80 -21.91 -3.31
CA ILE A 414 2.95 -22.22 -2.15
C ILE A 414 3.04 -21.10 -1.10
N TRP A 415 4.25 -20.63 -0.78
CA TRP A 415 4.43 -19.52 0.15
C TRP A 415 3.84 -18.21 -0.38
N ALA A 416 3.96 -17.95 -1.67
CA ALA A 416 3.40 -16.76 -2.31
C ALA A 416 1.86 -16.76 -2.22
N ILE A 417 1.22 -17.90 -2.55
CA ILE A 417 -0.24 -18.05 -2.49
C ILE A 417 -0.73 -17.99 -1.03
N GLY A 418 -0.15 -18.76 -0.13
CA GLY A 418 -0.55 -18.79 1.27
C GLY A 418 -0.37 -17.43 1.97
N GLY A 419 0.76 -16.78 1.74
CA GLY A 419 1.00 -15.43 2.26
C GLY A 419 0.08 -14.38 1.63
N GLY A 420 -0.24 -14.52 0.33
CA GLY A 420 -1.21 -13.67 -0.36
C GLY A 420 -2.62 -13.80 0.22
N ILE A 421 -3.07 -15.02 0.50
CA ILE A 421 -4.36 -15.29 1.18
C ILE A 421 -4.39 -14.61 2.57
N LEU A 422 -3.33 -14.80 3.38
CA LEU A 422 -3.24 -14.15 4.69
C LEU A 422 -3.28 -12.63 4.59
N MET A 423 -2.57 -12.05 3.62
CA MET A 423 -2.63 -10.61 3.40
C MET A 423 -4.02 -10.15 2.93
N GLY A 424 -4.71 -10.93 2.11
CA GLY A 424 -6.07 -10.65 1.67
C GLY A 424 -7.06 -10.62 2.85
N VAL A 425 -7.03 -11.65 3.69
CA VAL A 425 -7.83 -11.73 4.92
C VAL A 425 -7.49 -10.59 5.89
N GLY A 426 -6.20 -10.37 6.14
CA GLY A 426 -5.73 -9.31 7.02
C GLY A 426 -6.13 -7.91 6.56
N SER A 427 -6.12 -7.66 5.24
CA SER A 427 -6.57 -6.36 4.70
C SER A 427 -8.08 -6.17 4.80
N ARG A 428 -8.88 -7.22 4.78
CA ARG A 428 -10.33 -7.10 5.02
C ARG A 428 -10.63 -6.80 6.48
N ILE A 429 -10.05 -7.57 7.39
CA ILE A 429 -10.21 -7.34 8.83
C ILE A 429 -9.70 -5.95 9.22
N GLY A 430 -8.55 -5.52 8.71
CA GLY A 430 -7.93 -4.24 9.03
C GLY A 430 -8.42 -3.04 8.19
N MET A 431 -9.44 -3.23 7.36
CA MET A 431 -10.03 -2.21 6.47
C MET A 431 -9.03 -1.56 5.50
N GLY A 432 -8.08 -2.32 5.03
CA GLY A 432 -7.10 -1.86 4.05
C GLY A 432 -5.77 -2.58 4.17
N CYS A 433 -4.93 -2.36 3.19
CA CYS A 433 -3.55 -2.85 3.21
C CYS A 433 -2.62 -1.86 3.93
N ASN A 434 -1.34 -2.17 3.92
CA ASN A 434 -0.30 -1.28 4.44
C ASN A 434 -0.29 0.14 3.83
N ILE A 435 -0.86 0.35 2.65
CA ILE A 435 -1.02 1.68 2.07
C ILE A 435 -2.30 2.33 2.58
N GLY A 436 -3.45 1.69 2.41
CA GLY A 436 -4.74 2.27 2.81
C GLY A 436 -4.87 2.41 4.33
N ALA A 437 -4.75 1.29 5.06
CA ALA A 437 -4.98 1.26 6.51
C ALA A 437 -3.85 1.88 7.36
N PHE A 438 -2.63 2.02 6.83
CA PHE A 438 -1.54 2.68 7.55
C PHE A 438 -1.11 3.98 6.88
N PHE A 439 -0.49 3.88 5.70
CA PHE A 439 0.24 5.01 5.10
C PHE A 439 -0.68 6.19 4.77
N ALA A 440 -1.77 5.96 4.03
CA ALA A 440 -2.72 7.00 3.68
C ALA A 440 -3.48 7.54 4.91
N THR A 441 -3.91 6.64 5.79
CA THR A 441 -4.64 6.99 7.01
C THR A 441 -3.82 7.93 7.90
N VAL A 442 -2.59 7.53 8.26
CA VAL A 442 -1.69 8.36 9.08
C VAL A 442 -1.38 9.69 8.43
N THR A 443 -1.08 9.70 7.15
CA THR A 443 -0.65 10.93 6.46
C THR A 443 -1.78 11.93 6.26
N ASN A 444 -3.02 11.48 6.34
CA ASN A 444 -4.20 12.35 6.38
C ASN A 444 -4.57 12.83 7.80
N GLY A 445 -3.76 12.48 8.78
CA GLY A 445 -3.90 12.95 10.14
C GLY A 445 -4.74 12.05 11.05
N ASP A 446 -5.10 10.84 10.59
CA ASP A 446 -5.81 9.87 11.41
C ASP A 446 -4.79 8.95 12.13
N PRO A 447 -4.69 9.02 13.46
CA PRO A 447 -3.76 8.20 14.21
C PRO A 447 -4.13 6.71 14.25
N SER A 448 -5.34 6.31 13.82
CA SER A 448 -5.77 4.89 13.77
C SER A 448 -4.84 4.03 12.92
N GLY A 449 -4.25 4.61 11.87
CA GLY A 449 -3.29 3.91 11.02
C GLY A 449 -2.03 3.41 11.75
N TRP A 450 -1.65 4.04 12.87
CA TRP A 450 -0.54 3.54 13.69
C TRP A 450 -0.87 2.22 14.40
N LEU A 451 -2.15 1.95 14.69
CA LEU A 451 -2.57 0.65 15.23
C LEU A 451 -2.40 -0.47 14.19
N PHE A 452 -2.76 -0.21 12.94
CA PHE A 452 -2.48 -1.16 11.86
C PHE A 452 -0.98 -1.37 11.69
N ALA A 453 -0.17 -0.31 11.73
CA ALA A 453 1.29 -0.41 11.66
C ALA A 453 1.88 -1.21 12.82
N LEU A 454 1.37 -1.04 14.03
CA LEU A 454 1.76 -1.82 15.21
C LEU A 454 1.46 -3.31 15.01
N GLY A 455 0.23 -3.64 14.61
CA GLY A 455 -0.18 -5.01 14.29
C GLY A 455 0.70 -5.60 13.18
N MET A 456 0.86 -4.88 12.06
CA MET A 456 1.67 -5.29 10.93
C MET A 456 3.14 -5.54 11.32
N THR A 457 3.69 -4.70 12.16
CA THR A 457 5.08 -4.84 12.64
C THR A 457 5.21 -6.05 13.57
N GLY A 458 4.28 -6.24 14.49
CA GLY A 458 4.24 -7.40 15.40
C GLY A 458 4.04 -8.71 14.66
N GLY A 459 3.05 -8.77 13.75
CA GLY A 459 2.81 -9.93 12.91
C GLY A 459 3.99 -10.26 12.00
N GLY A 460 4.62 -9.23 11.41
CA GLY A 460 5.83 -9.40 10.62
C GLY A 460 7.01 -9.91 11.43
N TRP A 461 7.20 -9.44 12.67
CA TRP A 461 8.23 -9.95 13.57
C TRP A 461 8.00 -11.43 13.90
N ILE A 462 6.76 -11.83 14.22
CA ILE A 462 6.39 -13.24 14.43
C ILE A 462 6.66 -14.05 13.16
N GLY A 463 6.28 -13.54 11.99
CA GLY A 463 6.50 -14.18 10.70
C GLY A 463 7.98 -14.43 10.41
N VAL A 464 8.86 -13.45 10.69
CA VAL A 464 10.31 -13.60 10.54
C VAL A 464 10.84 -14.70 11.46
N LYS A 465 10.42 -14.74 12.71
CA LYS A 465 10.81 -15.80 13.67
C LYS A 465 10.36 -17.18 13.20
N PHE A 466 9.12 -17.29 12.77
CA PHE A 466 8.57 -18.54 12.23
C PHE A 466 9.32 -19.00 10.98
N PHE A 467 9.59 -18.09 10.05
CA PHE A 467 10.28 -18.42 8.80
C PHE A 467 11.71 -18.89 9.03
N ASN A 468 12.44 -18.22 9.93
CA ASN A 468 13.80 -18.64 10.31
C ASN A 468 13.80 -20.04 10.97
N TRP A 469 12.88 -20.27 11.91
CA TRP A 469 12.72 -21.59 12.55
C TRP A 469 12.40 -22.70 11.53
N TRP A 470 11.54 -22.39 10.53
CA TRP A 470 11.21 -23.35 9.50
C TRP A 470 12.41 -23.67 8.59
N ILE A 471 13.19 -22.66 8.18
CA ILE A 471 14.42 -22.84 7.40
C ILE A 471 15.44 -23.69 8.17
N GLU A 472 15.69 -23.38 9.44
CA GLU A 472 16.61 -24.12 10.28
C GLU A 472 16.23 -25.61 10.37
N ARG A 473 14.94 -25.91 10.59
CA ARG A 473 14.44 -27.28 10.59
C ARG A 473 14.58 -27.99 9.24
N LYS A 474 14.37 -27.27 8.14
CA LYS A 474 14.53 -27.83 6.81
C LYS A 474 16.00 -28.17 6.55
N MET A 475 16.92 -27.25 6.83
CA MET A 475 18.35 -27.49 6.67
C MET A 475 18.84 -28.64 7.54
N ALA A 476 18.35 -28.76 8.79
CA ALA A 476 18.68 -29.88 9.67
C ALA A 476 18.21 -31.24 9.13
N LYS A 477 17.12 -31.30 8.37
CA LYS A 477 16.62 -32.54 7.75
C LYS A 477 17.37 -32.88 6.45
N GLU A 478 17.84 -31.88 5.72
CA GLU A 478 18.53 -32.07 4.43
C GLU A 478 20.03 -32.22 4.60
N SER A 479 20.60 -31.99 5.79
CA SER A 479 22.02 -32.20 6.10
C SER A 479 22.28 -33.69 6.33
N PRO A 480 23.07 -34.38 5.49
CA PRO A 480 23.38 -35.80 5.64
C PRO A 480 24.36 -36.06 6.78
N LEU A 481 24.92 -35.05 7.39
CA LEU A 481 25.87 -35.14 8.49
C LEU A 481 25.14 -34.77 9.79
N GLY A 482 24.64 -35.79 10.50
CA GLY A 482 24.14 -35.62 11.85
C GLY A 482 25.28 -35.08 12.75
N PHE A 483 25.13 -33.84 13.21
CA PHE A 483 25.81 -33.30 14.37
C PHE A 483 24.83 -33.24 15.52
#